data_6088bbe81bca91404647cc2a3ff0ca06
#
_entry.id   6088bbe81bca91404647cc2a3ff0ca06
#
_cell.length_a   1.000
_cell.length_b   1.000
_cell.length_c   1.000
_cell.angle_alpha   90.00
_cell.angle_beta   90.00
_cell.angle_gamma   90.00
#
_symmetry.space_group_name_H-M   'P 1'
#
loop_
_entity.id
_entity.type
_entity.pdbx_description
1 polymer ?
#
loop_
_entity_poly.entity_id
_entity_poly.type
_entity_poly.pdbx_seq_one_letter_code
_entity_poly.pdbx_strand_id
1 'polypeptide(L)'
;MSTPMSSATEAGTLRLATAGSVDDGKSTLVGRLLHDSKSVLADQLESISRTGTPDLALLTDGLRAEREQGITIDVAYRYFATPRRRFILADTPGHVQYTRNMVTGASTAELTIILVDARNGVVEQTRRHAAIAALLRVPHLVLAVNKMDLVGYEEAVFAATAEEFTAYATELGVPRVTAIPVSALAGDNIVDPSAHMDWYGGPTVLEHLETVPVAAAAPDTPARFPVQYVIRHDESRYYAGQLASGTLRVGDPITVHPSGRTSTIAALDVLGTAVDAARAGESLTARLADELDVARGDLLAPSTGPAPSVTRDIRGAVCHLADEPLVVGQRVLLRHTTRTVKAIVRSLADADRLTANDLGHVVLRTAEPVVVDDYAEIRWTGAFLLLDPADGTTLTAGMAELPR
;
A
#
# COMPACT_ATOMS: atom_id res chain seq x y z
N MET A 1 -11.17 15.70 39.75
CA MET A 1 -9.84 15.07 39.70
C MET A 1 -9.85 14.15 38.50
N SER A 2 -9.42 14.64 37.35
CA SER A 2 -9.35 13.88 36.11
C SER A 2 -7.97 13.20 36.06
N THR A 3 -7.97 11.89 36.09
CA THR A 3 -6.75 11.09 35.92
C THR A 3 -6.24 11.29 34.49
N PRO A 4 -4.96 11.63 34.27
CA PRO A 4 -4.42 11.70 32.92
C PRO A 4 -4.36 10.29 32.34
N MET A 5 -4.96 10.09 31.18
CA MET A 5 -4.76 8.87 30.38
C MET A 5 -3.27 8.71 30.12
N SER A 6 -2.72 7.64 30.63
CA SER A 6 -1.34 7.19 30.43
C SER A 6 -1.01 7.24 28.93
N SER A 7 0.13 7.82 28.62
CA SER A 7 0.78 7.80 27.32
C SER A 7 0.89 6.37 26.79
N ALA A 8 -0.09 5.92 26.00
CA ALA A 8 0.08 4.77 25.16
C ALA A 8 1.23 5.08 24.21
N THR A 9 2.31 4.35 24.33
CA THR A 9 3.47 4.34 23.47
C THR A 9 3.02 4.43 22.01
N GLU A 10 3.59 5.37 21.25
CA GLU A 10 3.34 5.62 19.82
C GLU A 10 3.76 4.41 18.97
N ALA A 11 3.08 3.31 19.09
CA ALA A 11 3.12 2.26 18.09
C ALA A 11 2.31 2.78 16.90
N GLY A 12 3.01 3.16 15.82
CA GLY A 12 2.40 3.72 14.61
C GLY A 12 1.27 2.85 14.05
N THR A 13 0.45 3.42 13.20
CA THR A 13 -0.60 2.68 12.48
C THR A 13 0.05 1.77 11.45
N LEU A 14 -0.25 0.46 11.47
CA LEU A 14 0.16 -0.48 10.42
C LEU A 14 -0.93 -0.54 9.33
N ARG A 15 -0.53 -0.26 8.09
CA ARG A 15 -1.37 -0.51 6.91
C ARG A 15 -1.03 -1.88 6.35
N LEU A 16 -2.04 -2.75 6.26
CA LEU A 16 -1.84 -4.09 5.72
C LEU A 16 -2.89 -4.42 4.67
N ALA A 17 -2.53 -5.31 3.75
CA ALA A 17 -3.44 -5.86 2.75
C ALA A 17 -3.52 -7.38 2.89
N THR A 18 -4.68 -7.96 2.58
CA THR A 18 -4.83 -9.42 2.40
C THR A 18 -4.86 -9.74 0.92
N ALA A 19 -4.23 -10.85 0.53
CA ALA A 19 -4.25 -11.40 -0.81
C ALA A 19 -4.34 -12.94 -0.74
N GLY A 20 -4.77 -13.58 -1.81
CA GLY A 20 -4.93 -15.04 -1.90
C GLY A 20 -5.99 -15.39 -2.92
N SER A 21 -6.05 -16.63 -3.35
CA SER A 21 -7.02 -17.10 -4.35
C SER A 21 -8.45 -17.08 -3.78
N VAL A 22 -9.41 -17.28 -4.64
CA VAL A 22 -10.79 -17.55 -4.23
C VAL A 22 -10.77 -18.79 -3.33
N ASP A 23 -11.56 -18.79 -2.28
CA ASP A 23 -11.69 -19.88 -1.29
C ASP A 23 -10.46 -20.16 -0.41
N ASP A 24 -9.38 -19.40 -0.49
CA ASP A 24 -8.24 -19.53 0.44
C ASP A 24 -8.60 -19.10 1.88
N GLY A 25 -9.74 -18.43 2.10
CA GLY A 25 -10.27 -18.07 3.41
C GLY A 25 -9.89 -16.67 3.88
N LYS A 26 -9.68 -15.72 2.95
CA LYS A 26 -9.39 -14.31 3.27
C LYS A 26 -10.44 -13.68 4.18
N SER A 27 -11.69 -13.69 3.75
CA SER A 27 -12.81 -13.11 4.52
C SER A 27 -12.95 -13.77 5.90
N THR A 28 -12.72 -15.10 5.99
CA THR A 28 -12.72 -15.82 7.26
C THR A 28 -11.58 -15.35 8.16
N LEU A 29 -10.35 -15.18 7.63
CA LEU A 29 -9.21 -14.68 8.40
C LEU A 29 -9.46 -13.27 8.92
N VAL A 30 -9.93 -12.37 8.04
CA VAL A 30 -10.22 -10.98 8.40
C VAL A 30 -11.33 -10.93 9.45
N GLY A 31 -12.41 -11.66 9.24
CA GLY A 31 -13.50 -11.76 10.21
C GLY A 31 -13.04 -12.30 11.57
N ARG A 32 -12.15 -13.31 11.57
CA ARG A 32 -11.54 -13.89 12.77
C ARG A 32 -10.67 -12.86 13.51
N LEU A 33 -9.79 -12.16 12.79
CA LEU A 33 -8.96 -11.10 13.36
C LEU A 33 -9.81 -10.01 14.02
N LEU A 34 -10.87 -9.55 13.35
CA LEU A 34 -11.77 -8.53 13.87
C LEU A 34 -12.56 -9.01 15.09
N HIS A 35 -13.06 -10.25 15.04
CA HIS A 35 -13.81 -10.86 16.13
C HIS A 35 -12.94 -11.07 17.37
N ASP A 36 -11.80 -11.74 17.23
CA ASP A 36 -10.98 -12.17 18.37
C ASP A 36 -10.17 -10.99 18.95
N SER A 37 -9.87 -9.95 18.14
CA SER A 37 -9.33 -8.67 18.65
C SER A 37 -10.36 -7.80 19.37
N LYS A 38 -11.63 -8.27 19.51
CA LYS A 38 -12.75 -7.55 20.14
C LYS A 38 -13.05 -6.18 19.48
N SER A 39 -12.76 -6.07 18.19
CA SER A 39 -12.96 -4.83 17.42
C SER A 39 -14.32 -4.76 16.72
N VAL A 40 -15.14 -5.80 16.85
CA VAL A 40 -16.51 -5.87 16.28
C VAL A 40 -17.54 -5.37 17.29
N LEU A 41 -18.48 -4.55 16.84
CA LEU A 41 -19.58 -4.08 17.67
C LEU A 41 -20.56 -5.23 17.98
N ALA A 42 -21.14 -5.23 19.19
CA ALA A 42 -22.04 -6.28 19.65
C ALA A 42 -23.23 -6.50 18.69
N ASP A 43 -23.79 -5.42 18.13
CA ASP A 43 -24.93 -5.45 17.20
C ASP A 43 -24.57 -6.18 15.89
N GLN A 44 -23.33 -6.06 15.42
CA GLN A 44 -22.85 -6.75 14.24
C GLN A 44 -22.68 -8.25 14.49
N LEU A 45 -22.16 -8.62 15.65
CA LEU A 45 -22.06 -10.02 16.08
C LEU A 45 -23.42 -10.69 16.18
N GLU A 46 -24.43 -10.01 16.74
CA GLU A 46 -25.79 -10.53 16.87
C GLU A 46 -26.44 -10.77 15.50
N SER A 47 -26.15 -9.92 14.50
CA SER A 47 -26.71 -10.03 13.15
C SER A 47 -26.22 -11.29 12.40
N ILE A 48 -24.99 -11.76 12.66
CA ILE A 48 -24.39 -12.93 12.00
C ILE A 48 -24.56 -14.22 12.81
N SER A 49 -25.00 -14.14 14.06
CA SER A 49 -25.18 -15.28 14.97
C SER A 49 -26.57 -15.93 14.89
N ARG A 50 -27.45 -15.46 14.01
CA ARG A 50 -28.86 -15.89 13.92
C ARG A 50 -29.07 -17.38 13.60
N THR A 51 -28.06 -18.10 13.12
CA THR A 51 -28.14 -19.51 12.68
C THR A 51 -27.21 -20.46 13.47
N GLY A 52 -26.69 -20.06 14.63
CA GLY A 52 -25.81 -20.90 15.47
C GLY A 52 -24.38 -20.38 15.47
N THR A 53 -23.42 -21.08 14.85
CA THR A 53 -22.01 -20.64 14.77
C THR A 53 -21.95 -19.40 13.87
N PRO A 54 -21.35 -18.26 14.32
CA PRO A 54 -21.29 -17.06 13.51
C PRO A 54 -20.44 -17.30 12.25
N ASP A 55 -21.02 -16.96 11.09
CA ASP A 55 -20.24 -16.92 9.84
C ASP A 55 -19.43 -15.62 9.78
N LEU A 56 -18.17 -15.71 10.19
CA LEU A 56 -17.26 -14.57 10.30
C LEU A 56 -16.93 -13.93 8.94
N ALA A 57 -17.12 -14.64 7.82
CA ALA A 57 -16.95 -14.05 6.49
C ALA A 57 -18.00 -12.96 6.24
N LEU A 58 -19.21 -13.07 6.80
CA LEU A 58 -20.23 -12.05 6.68
C LEU A 58 -19.90 -10.71 7.35
N LEU A 59 -18.90 -10.68 8.24
CA LEU A 59 -18.38 -9.42 8.81
C LEU A 59 -17.66 -8.57 7.77
N THR A 60 -17.15 -9.19 6.73
CA THR A 60 -16.33 -8.54 5.71
C THR A 60 -17.12 -8.17 4.46
N ASP A 61 -18.18 -8.91 4.13
CA ASP A 61 -19.00 -8.72 2.93
C ASP A 61 -19.89 -7.48 3.06
N GLY A 62 -19.40 -6.34 2.57
CA GLY A 62 -20.08 -5.04 2.64
C GLY A 62 -21.14 -4.83 1.56
N LEU A 63 -20.87 -5.32 0.34
CA LEU A 63 -21.75 -5.14 -0.81
C LEU A 63 -22.77 -6.27 -0.92
N ARG A 64 -23.97 -5.93 -1.40
CA ARG A 64 -25.02 -6.93 -1.66
C ARG A 64 -24.56 -7.97 -2.69
N ALA A 65 -23.84 -7.53 -3.73
CA ALA A 65 -23.30 -8.41 -4.76
C ALA A 65 -22.23 -9.37 -4.21
N GLU A 66 -21.41 -8.95 -3.24
CA GLU A 66 -20.43 -9.81 -2.56
C GLU A 66 -21.14 -10.92 -1.78
N ARG A 67 -22.21 -10.58 -1.05
CA ARG A 67 -23.02 -11.57 -0.30
C ARG A 67 -23.74 -12.56 -1.20
N GLU A 68 -24.22 -12.10 -2.36
CA GLU A 68 -24.92 -12.97 -3.33
C GLU A 68 -23.96 -13.90 -4.09
N GLN A 69 -22.73 -13.46 -4.33
CA GLN A 69 -21.71 -14.21 -5.08
C GLN A 69 -20.70 -14.94 -4.18
N GLY A 70 -20.61 -14.57 -2.89
CA GLY A 70 -19.64 -15.15 -1.95
C GLY A 70 -18.18 -14.78 -2.27
N ILE A 71 -17.95 -13.66 -2.95
CA ILE A 71 -16.60 -13.19 -3.33
C ILE A 71 -16.43 -11.72 -3.01
N THR A 72 -15.23 -11.30 -2.62
CA THR A 72 -14.85 -9.89 -2.51
C THR A 72 -14.69 -9.29 -3.91
N ILE A 73 -15.36 -8.19 -4.21
CA ILE A 73 -15.34 -7.52 -5.52
C ILE A 73 -14.47 -6.27 -5.47
N ASP A 74 -14.63 -5.45 -4.44
CA ASP A 74 -13.90 -4.18 -4.28
C ASP A 74 -13.00 -4.20 -3.04
N VAL A 75 -12.10 -3.21 -2.93
CA VAL A 75 -11.26 -3.07 -1.74
C VAL A 75 -12.09 -2.56 -0.58
N ALA A 76 -12.20 -3.34 0.48
CA ALA A 76 -12.83 -2.93 1.72
C ALA A 76 -11.79 -2.56 2.77
N TYR A 77 -11.81 -1.30 3.23
CA TYR A 77 -10.94 -0.87 4.32
C TYR A 77 -11.59 -1.13 5.67
N ARG A 78 -10.85 -1.83 6.55
CA ARG A 78 -11.28 -2.14 7.92
C ARG A 78 -10.30 -1.51 8.89
N TYR A 79 -10.85 -0.93 9.94
CA TYR A 79 -10.07 -0.26 10.98
C TYR A 79 -10.25 -1.02 12.28
N PHE A 80 -9.16 -1.42 12.88
CA PHE A 80 -9.19 -2.04 14.20
C PHE A 80 -7.96 -1.63 15.01
N ALA A 81 -8.00 -1.87 16.31
CA ALA A 81 -6.91 -1.52 17.20
C ALA A 81 -6.78 -2.55 18.32
N THR A 82 -5.56 -2.77 18.73
CA THR A 82 -5.22 -3.44 19.97
C THR A 82 -4.61 -2.43 20.95
N PRO A 83 -4.39 -2.80 22.21
CA PRO A 83 -3.65 -1.93 23.13
C PRO A 83 -2.25 -1.54 22.64
N ARG A 84 -1.66 -2.33 21.72
CA ARG A 84 -0.29 -2.14 21.22
C ARG A 84 -0.23 -1.35 19.93
N ARG A 85 -1.22 -1.48 19.03
CA ARG A 85 -1.16 -0.89 17.67
C ARG A 85 -2.53 -0.65 17.06
N ARG A 86 -2.60 0.33 16.15
CA ARG A 86 -3.74 0.55 15.25
C ARG A 86 -3.47 -0.06 13.89
N PHE A 87 -4.53 -0.53 13.24
CA PHE A 87 -4.45 -1.23 11.96
C PHE A 87 -5.44 -0.65 10.96
N ILE A 88 -4.97 -0.50 9.72
CA ILE A 88 -5.80 -0.25 8.55
C ILE A 88 -5.60 -1.44 7.62
N LEU A 89 -6.62 -2.29 7.53
CA LEU A 89 -6.61 -3.49 6.72
C LEU A 89 -7.36 -3.22 5.41
N ALA A 90 -6.70 -3.43 4.28
CA ALA A 90 -7.30 -3.46 2.96
C ALA A 90 -7.61 -4.92 2.63
N ASP A 91 -8.89 -5.29 2.69
CA ASP A 91 -9.33 -6.60 2.21
C ASP A 91 -9.47 -6.53 0.70
N THR A 92 -8.71 -7.36 -0.02
CA THR A 92 -8.63 -7.32 -1.46
C THR A 92 -9.23 -8.56 -2.11
N PRO A 93 -9.86 -8.42 -3.29
CA PRO A 93 -10.43 -9.55 -4.02
C PRO A 93 -9.36 -10.58 -4.40
N GLY A 94 -9.75 -11.86 -4.40
CA GLY A 94 -8.87 -12.97 -4.81
C GLY A 94 -8.97 -13.36 -6.28
N HIS A 95 -9.98 -12.86 -7.00
CA HIS A 95 -10.22 -13.25 -8.39
C HIS A 95 -9.33 -12.47 -9.36
N VAL A 96 -8.81 -13.12 -10.39
CA VAL A 96 -7.92 -12.53 -11.42
C VAL A 96 -8.50 -11.25 -12.03
N GLN A 97 -9.81 -11.22 -12.27
CA GLN A 97 -10.52 -10.06 -12.84
C GLN A 97 -10.43 -8.79 -11.98
N TYR A 98 -10.15 -8.95 -10.69
CA TYR A 98 -10.10 -7.84 -9.73
C TYR A 98 -8.67 -7.50 -9.27
N THR A 99 -7.64 -7.91 -10.04
CA THR A 99 -6.23 -7.62 -9.73
C THR A 99 -5.98 -6.11 -9.54
N ARG A 100 -6.70 -5.26 -10.27
CA ARG A 100 -6.66 -3.79 -10.10
C ARG A 100 -6.95 -3.38 -8.65
N ASN A 101 -7.93 -4.02 -8.03
CA ASN A 101 -8.33 -3.73 -6.66
C ASN A 101 -7.26 -4.22 -5.66
N MET A 102 -6.63 -5.37 -5.96
CA MET A 102 -5.48 -5.85 -5.17
C MET A 102 -4.30 -4.88 -5.25
N VAL A 103 -3.95 -4.37 -6.45
CA VAL A 103 -2.91 -3.35 -6.62
C VAL A 103 -3.24 -2.09 -5.82
N THR A 104 -4.49 -1.64 -5.84
CA THR A 104 -4.95 -0.48 -5.06
C THR A 104 -4.78 -0.69 -3.56
N GLY A 105 -5.22 -1.83 -3.02
CA GLY A 105 -5.09 -2.14 -1.59
C GLY A 105 -3.63 -2.30 -1.14
N ALA A 106 -2.81 -2.96 -1.94
CA ALA A 106 -1.41 -3.22 -1.61
C ALA A 106 -0.50 -1.99 -1.82
N SER A 107 -0.89 -1.01 -2.63
CA SER A 107 -0.05 0.15 -2.96
C SER A 107 0.35 0.99 -1.75
N THR A 108 -0.50 1.04 -0.74
CA THR A 108 -0.25 1.78 0.52
C THR A 108 0.13 0.87 1.68
N ALA A 109 0.14 -0.45 1.46
CA ALA A 109 0.41 -1.43 2.50
C ALA A 109 1.90 -1.45 2.89
N GLU A 110 2.15 -1.66 4.16
CA GLU A 110 3.46 -1.89 4.77
C GLU A 110 3.69 -3.38 5.01
N LEU A 111 2.58 -4.16 5.01
CA LEU A 111 2.59 -5.60 5.12
C LEU A 111 1.48 -6.18 4.25
N THR A 112 1.76 -7.28 3.55
CA THR A 112 0.73 -8.05 2.85
C THR A 112 0.68 -9.47 3.41
N ILE A 113 -0.52 -9.91 3.80
CA ILE A 113 -0.78 -11.31 4.16
C ILE A 113 -1.25 -12.01 2.89
N ILE A 114 -0.48 -13.00 2.44
CA ILE A 114 -0.85 -13.87 1.32
C ILE A 114 -1.33 -15.19 1.90
N LEU A 115 -2.61 -15.52 1.66
CA LEU A 115 -3.19 -16.77 2.09
C LEU A 115 -3.01 -17.85 1.03
N VAL A 116 -2.78 -19.05 1.51
CA VAL A 116 -2.69 -20.27 0.70
C VAL A 116 -3.47 -21.38 1.39
N ASP A 117 -4.34 -22.08 0.67
CA ASP A 117 -4.98 -23.30 1.18
C ASP A 117 -3.93 -24.41 1.26
N ALA A 118 -3.72 -24.96 2.47
CA ALA A 118 -2.73 -26.01 2.73
C ALA A 118 -2.89 -27.25 1.82
N ARG A 119 -4.09 -27.52 1.35
CA ARG A 119 -4.37 -28.65 0.43
C ARG A 119 -3.84 -28.43 -0.98
N ASN A 120 -3.78 -27.16 -1.42
CA ASN A 120 -3.45 -26.78 -2.79
C ASN A 120 -2.00 -26.30 -2.95
N GLY A 121 -1.34 -25.86 -1.85
CA GLY A 121 -0.01 -25.27 -1.91
C GLY A 121 0.05 -23.99 -2.73
N VAL A 122 1.23 -23.66 -3.25
CA VAL A 122 1.48 -22.42 -4.01
C VAL A 122 0.96 -22.56 -5.43
N VAL A 123 -0.16 -21.91 -5.72
CA VAL A 123 -0.79 -21.91 -7.07
C VAL A 123 -0.35 -20.66 -7.86
N GLU A 124 -0.68 -20.63 -9.17
CA GLU A 124 -0.34 -19.51 -10.05
C GLU A 124 -0.82 -18.15 -9.51
N GLN A 125 -2.03 -18.11 -8.96
CA GLN A 125 -2.57 -16.87 -8.39
C GLN A 125 -1.79 -16.41 -7.15
N THR A 126 -1.32 -17.33 -6.31
CA THR A 126 -0.42 -17.04 -5.18
C THR A 126 0.86 -16.38 -5.68
N ARG A 127 1.48 -16.94 -6.73
CA ARG A 127 2.69 -16.39 -7.35
C ARG A 127 2.44 -14.98 -7.90
N ARG A 128 1.30 -14.77 -8.55
CA ARG A 128 0.91 -13.44 -9.08
C ARG A 128 0.76 -12.42 -7.96
N HIS A 129 0.10 -12.77 -6.86
CA HIS A 129 -0.05 -11.88 -5.71
C HIS A 129 1.31 -11.54 -5.07
N ALA A 130 2.21 -12.52 -4.95
CA ALA A 130 3.57 -12.28 -4.47
C ALA A 130 4.35 -11.35 -5.42
N ALA A 131 4.25 -11.55 -6.73
CA ALA A 131 4.89 -10.70 -7.74
C ALA A 131 4.39 -9.25 -7.69
N ILE A 132 3.08 -9.04 -7.53
CA ILE A 132 2.51 -7.69 -7.37
C ILE A 132 2.97 -7.05 -6.06
N ALA A 133 2.97 -7.77 -4.95
CA ALA A 133 3.45 -7.25 -3.68
C ALA A 133 4.96 -6.88 -3.74
N ALA A 134 5.77 -7.71 -4.41
CA ALA A 134 7.17 -7.43 -4.67
C ALA A 134 7.36 -6.20 -5.57
N LEU A 135 6.61 -6.10 -6.67
CA LEU A 135 6.61 -4.96 -7.58
C LEU A 135 6.28 -3.66 -6.86
N LEU A 136 5.27 -3.68 -5.99
CA LEU A 136 4.87 -2.56 -5.13
C LEU A 136 5.83 -2.34 -3.96
N ARG A 137 6.88 -3.14 -3.84
CA ARG A 137 7.90 -3.09 -2.78
C ARG A 137 7.26 -3.05 -1.38
N VAL A 138 6.27 -3.91 -1.15
CA VAL A 138 5.70 -4.06 0.18
C VAL A 138 6.80 -4.60 1.12
N PRO A 139 7.11 -3.90 2.23
CA PRO A 139 8.27 -4.24 3.06
C PRO A 139 8.21 -5.61 3.71
N HIS A 140 7.00 -6.07 4.06
CA HIS A 140 6.79 -7.32 4.79
C HIS A 140 5.77 -8.21 4.09
N LEU A 141 6.14 -9.47 3.84
CA LEU A 141 5.19 -10.50 3.40
C LEU A 141 4.97 -11.52 4.51
N VAL A 142 3.71 -11.82 4.78
CA VAL A 142 3.29 -12.93 5.62
C VAL A 142 2.63 -13.96 4.71
N LEU A 143 3.13 -15.19 4.74
CA LEU A 143 2.45 -16.34 4.15
C LEU A 143 1.59 -16.99 5.23
N ALA A 144 0.28 -16.91 5.12
CA ALA A 144 -0.65 -17.64 5.97
C ALA A 144 -1.04 -18.95 5.28
N VAL A 145 -0.46 -20.07 5.71
CA VAL A 145 -0.84 -21.40 5.23
C VAL A 145 -2.10 -21.81 5.98
N ASN A 146 -3.25 -21.58 5.33
CA ASN A 146 -4.57 -21.71 5.96
C ASN A 146 -5.18 -23.08 5.73
N LYS A 147 -6.22 -23.37 6.52
CA LYS A 147 -6.96 -24.65 6.53
C LYS A 147 -6.09 -25.83 6.95
N MET A 148 -5.17 -25.61 7.88
CA MET A 148 -4.33 -26.67 8.46
C MET A 148 -5.17 -27.78 9.11
N ASP A 149 -6.38 -27.45 9.59
CA ASP A 149 -7.36 -28.42 10.09
C ASP A 149 -7.78 -29.46 9.05
N LEU A 150 -7.80 -29.10 7.75
CA LEU A 150 -8.17 -30.02 6.67
C LEU A 150 -7.03 -30.96 6.22
N VAL A 151 -5.82 -30.70 6.68
CA VAL A 151 -4.63 -31.53 6.41
C VAL A 151 -4.06 -32.15 7.70
N GLY A 152 -4.89 -32.24 8.75
CA GLY A 152 -4.52 -32.87 10.01
C GLY A 152 -3.43 -32.15 10.79
N TYR A 153 -3.22 -30.84 10.51
CA TYR A 153 -2.18 -30.01 11.15
C TYR A 153 -0.74 -30.52 10.93
N GLU A 154 -0.51 -31.19 9.79
CA GLU A 154 0.79 -31.81 9.49
C GLU A 154 1.88 -30.76 9.23
N GLU A 155 2.98 -30.84 10.01
CA GLU A 155 4.15 -29.97 9.84
C GLU A 155 4.76 -30.06 8.44
N ALA A 156 4.82 -31.27 7.86
CA ALA A 156 5.41 -31.48 6.55
C ALA A 156 4.69 -30.72 5.43
N VAL A 157 3.35 -30.60 5.50
CA VAL A 157 2.55 -29.84 4.53
C VAL A 157 2.85 -28.34 4.63
N PHE A 158 2.92 -27.83 5.86
CA PHE A 158 3.31 -26.43 6.10
C PHE A 158 4.74 -26.15 5.62
N ALA A 159 5.70 -26.98 5.98
CA ALA A 159 7.12 -26.78 5.65
C ALA A 159 7.32 -26.76 4.14
N ALA A 160 6.74 -27.70 3.38
CA ALA A 160 6.84 -27.74 1.94
C ALA A 160 6.26 -26.46 1.26
N THR A 161 5.07 -26.03 1.69
CA THR A 161 4.43 -24.82 1.17
C THR A 161 5.23 -23.57 1.48
N ALA A 162 5.75 -23.47 2.73
CA ALA A 162 6.55 -22.33 3.17
C ALA A 162 7.89 -22.24 2.44
N GLU A 163 8.55 -23.37 2.21
CA GLU A 163 9.81 -23.44 1.44
C GLU A 163 9.60 -23.01 -0.01
N GLU A 164 8.61 -23.57 -0.70
CA GLU A 164 8.30 -23.23 -2.09
C GLU A 164 7.99 -21.74 -2.25
N PHE A 165 7.13 -21.20 -1.39
CA PHE A 165 6.76 -19.79 -1.45
C PHE A 165 7.94 -18.87 -1.14
N THR A 166 8.74 -19.21 -0.12
CA THR A 166 9.90 -18.40 0.29
C THR A 166 10.97 -18.37 -0.79
N ALA A 167 11.23 -19.50 -1.46
CA ALA A 167 12.14 -19.57 -2.60
C ALA A 167 11.68 -18.62 -3.72
N TYR A 168 10.40 -18.70 -4.10
CA TYR A 168 9.83 -17.82 -5.12
C TYR A 168 9.88 -16.33 -4.73
N ALA A 169 9.52 -15.99 -3.51
CA ALA A 169 9.57 -14.60 -3.02
C ALA A 169 11.01 -14.06 -3.00
N THR A 170 12.00 -14.91 -2.70
CA THR A 170 13.42 -14.56 -2.75
C THR A 170 13.87 -14.23 -4.18
N GLU A 171 13.45 -15.01 -5.17
CA GLU A 171 13.71 -14.73 -6.60
C GLU A 171 13.12 -13.37 -7.03
N LEU A 172 11.98 -12.98 -6.46
CA LEU A 172 11.36 -11.67 -6.66
C LEU A 172 12.06 -10.52 -5.91
N GLY A 173 13.09 -10.81 -5.11
CA GLY A 173 13.83 -9.82 -4.32
C GLY A 173 13.11 -9.38 -3.04
N VAL A 174 12.14 -10.14 -2.54
CA VAL A 174 11.49 -9.86 -1.26
C VAL A 174 12.42 -10.19 -0.11
N PRO A 175 12.76 -9.22 0.77
CA PRO A 175 13.82 -9.42 1.75
C PRO A 175 13.44 -10.35 2.90
N ARG A 176 12.15 -10.47 3.22
CA ARG A 176 11.67 -11.29 4.35
C ARG A 176 10.26 -11.80 4.09
N VAL A 177 10.08 -13.09 4.32
CA VAL A 177 8.79 -13.76 4.39
C VAL A 177 8.64 -14.37 5.78
N THR A 178 7.50 -14.15 6.43
CA THR A 178 7.14 -14.86 7.67
C THR A 178 6.01 -15.83 7.33
N ALA A 179 6.29 -17.11 7.43
CA ALA A 179 5.27 -18.15 7.21
C ALA A 179 4.61 -18.53 8.54
N ILE A 180 3.27 -18.58 8.56
CA ILE A 180 2.46 -18.90 9.74
C ILE A 180 1.42 -19.94 9.34
N PRO A 181 1.41 -21.14 9.97
CA PRO A 181 0.36 -22.13 9.77
C PRO A 181 -0.89 -21.73 10.54
N VAL A 182 -2.05 -21.68 9.89
CA VAL A 182 -3.29 -21.22 10.52
C VAL A 182 -4.48 -22.09 10.17
N SER A 183 -5.49 -22.09 11.02
CA SER A 183 -6.87 -22.41 10.67
C SER A 183 -7.74 -21.19 10.98
N ALA A 184 -8.08 -20.42 9.96
CA ALA A 184 -8.92 -19.21 10.13
C ALA A 184 -10.32 -19.57 10.67
N LEU A 185 -10.83 -20.76 10.31
CA LEU A 185 -12.13 -21.25 10.79
C LEU A 185 -12.09 -21.62 12.27
N ALA A 186 -11.08 -22.37 12.71
CA ALA A 186 -10.91 -22.79 14.10
C ALA A 186 -10.31 -21.68 15.00
N GLY A 187 -9.54 -20.74 14.42
CA GLY A 187 -8.85 -19.66 15.14
C GLY A 187 -7.40 -19.99 15.48
N ASP A 188 -6.90 -21.15 15.02
CA ASP A 188 -5.53 -21.59 15.31
C ASP A 188 -4.48 -20.64 14.76
N ASN A 189 -3.57 -20.18 15.61
CA ASN A 189 -2.47 -19.25 15.33
C ASN A 189 -2.91 -17.90 14.73
N ILE A 190 -4.17 -17.49 14.94
CA ILE A 190 -4.64 -16.17 14.52
C ILE A 190 -4.36 -15.13 15.61
N VAL A 191 -4.96 -15.29 16.79
CA VAL A 191 -4.75 -14.45 17.97
C VAL A 191 -4.01 -15.24 19.04
N ASP A 192 -4.48 -16.44 19.32
CA ASP A 192 -3.89 -17.35 20.29
C ASP A 192 -3.11 -18.47 19.58
N PRO A 193 -2.03 -18.99 20.20
CA PRO A 193 -1.31 -20.15 19.70
C PRO A 193 -2.23 -21.38 19.60
N SER A 194 -2.02 -22.18 18.54
CA SER A 194 -2.77 -23.42 18.34
C SER A 194 -2.37 -24.50 19.34
N ALA A 195 -3.35 -25.22 19.87
CA ALA A 195 -3.13 -26.44 20.66
C ALA A 195 -2.85 -27.68 19.78
N HIS A 196 -3.01 -27.55 18.46
CA HIS A 196 -2.85 -28.67 17.50
C HIS A 196 -1.53 -28.61 16.74
N MET A 197 -0.79 -27.49 16.85
CA MET A 197 0.47 -27.24 16.15
C MET A 197 1.58 -26.90 17.13
N ASP A 198 1.83 -27.76 18.09
CA ASP A 198 2.88 -27.62 19.09
C ASP A 198 4.31 -27.63 18.53
N TRP A 199 4.44 -28.13 17.29
CA TRP A 199 5.68 -28.06 16.50
C TRP A 199 5.98 -26.63 15.98
N TYR A 200 4.99 -25.72 15.97
CA TYR A 200 5.18 -24.37 15.49
C TYR A 200 5.54 -23.42 16.66
N GLY A 201 6.79 -22.99 16.70
CA GLY A 201 7.30 -22.05 17.73
C GLY A 201 7.34 -20.59 17.30
N GLY A 202 6.71 -20.23 16.16
CA GLY A 202 6.65 -18.86 15.66
C GLY A 202 5.48 -18.04 16.23
N PRO A 203 5.36 -16.77 15.84
CA PRO A 203 4.31 -15.87 16.31
C PRO A 203 2.94 -16.24 15.72
N THR A 204 1.86 -15.87 16.40
CA THR A 204 0.52 -15.83 15.80
C THR A 204 0.43 -14.69 14.79
N VAL A 205 -0.62 -14.69 13.96
CA VAL A 205 -0.84 -13.59 13.00
C VAL A 205 -0.92 -12.26 13.73
N LEU A 206 -1.72 -12.13 14.77
CA LEU A 206 -1.89 -10.87 15.51
C LEU A 206 -0.59 -10.45 16.18
N GLU A 207 0.12 -11.37 16.84
CA GLU A 207 1.40 -11.08 17.48
C GLU A 207 2.43 -10.54 16.46
N HIS A 208 2.50 -11.15 15.27
CA HIS A 208 3.36 -10.66 14.19
C HIS A 208 2.95 -9.26 13.73
N LEU A 209 1.66 -9.00 13.53
CA LEU A 209 1.14 -7.68 13.15
C LEU A 209 1.43 -6.61 14.21
N GLU A 210 1.41 -6.96 15.50
CA GLU A 210 1.71 -6.04 16.60
C GLU A 210 3.20 -5.70 16.69
N THR A 211 4.07 -6.65 16.34
CA THR A 211 5.52 -6.57 16.59
C THR A 211 6.34 -6.22 15.36
N VAL A 212 5.81 -6.47 14.14
CA VAL A 212 6.54 -6.15 12.91
C VAL A 212 6.93 -4.66 12.90
N PRO A 213 8.21 -4.34 12.61
CA PRO A 213 8.60 -2.94 12.55
C PRO A 213 7.92 -2.26 11.37
N VAL A 214 7.08 -1.27 11.66
CA VAL A 214 6.65 -0.32 10.63
C VAL A 214 7.86 0.55 10.34
N ALA A 215 8.30 0.59 9.10
CA ALA A 215 9.36 1.47 8.71
C ALA A 215 8.89 2.92 8.97
N ALA A 216 9.27 3.48 10.13
CA ALA A 216 9.37 4.92 10.22
C ALA A 216 10.22 5.32 9.02
N ALA A 217 9.75 6.29 8.22
CA ALA A 217 10.53 6.81 7.10
C ALA A 217 11.97 6.95 7.60
N ALA A 218 12.93 6.34 6.86
CA ALA A 218 14.32 6.34 7.30
C ALA A 218 14.67 7.78 7.70
N PRO A 219 15.32 8.01 8.86
CA PRO A 219 15.53 9.37 9.37
C PRO A 219 16.20 10.31 8.37
N ASP A 220 16.92 9.74 7.40
CA ASP A 220 17.65 10.45 6.36
C ASP A 220 16.89 10.55 5.02
N THR A 221 15.64 10.09 4.94
CA THR A 221 14.85 10.24 3.70
C THR A 221 14.61 11.73 3.45
N PRO A 222 14.97 12.26 2.26
CA PRO A 222 14.79 13.68 1.96
C PRO A 222 13.31 14.06 1.93
N ALA A 223 12.99 15.26 2.40
CA ALA A 223 11.63 15.76 2.38
C ALA A 223 11.14 15.95 0.94
N ARG A 224 9.90 15.54 0.67
CA ARG A 224 9.18 15.75 -0.58
C ARG A 224 7.77 16.24 -0.28
N PHE A 225 7.48 17.46 -0.66
CA PHE A 225 6.18 18.07 -0.45
C PHE A 225 5.51 18.43 -1.77
N PRO A 226 4.70 17.52 -2.35
CA PRO A 226 3.90 17.82 -3.54
C PRO A 226 2.81 18.83 -3.22
N VAL A 227 2.77 19.94 -3.94
CA VAL A 227 1.75 20.96 -3.76
C VAL A 227 0.44 20.48 -4.36
N GLN A 228 -0.58 20.34 -3.52
CA GLN A 228 -1.92 19.90 -3.90
C GLN A 228 -2.86 21.06 -4.15
N TYR A 229 -2.74 22.12 -3.35
CA TYR A 229 -3.61 23.28 -3.45
C TYR A 229 -2.86 24.55 -3.03
N VAL A 230 -3.18 25.69 -3.68
CA VAL A 230 -2.64 27.00 -3.35
C VAL A 230 -3.75 27.84 -2.73
N ILE A 231 -3.59 28.21 -1.48
CA ILE A 231 -4.52 29.05 -0.74
C ILE A 231 -4.00 30.48 -0.83
N ARG A 232 -4.86 31.41 -1.19
CA ARG A 232 -4.58 32.86 -1.14
C ARG A 232 -5.44 33.44 -0.04
N HIS A 233 -4.79 34.02 0.94
CA HIS A 233 -5.46 34.69 2.04
C HIS A 233 -4.71 36.01 2.30
N ASP A 234 -5.44 37.11 2.21
CA ASP A 234 -4.89 38.47 2.17
C ASP A 234 -3.80 38.58 1.07
N GLU A 235 -2.63 39.11 1.41
CA GLU A 235 -1.48 39.23 0.50
C GLU A 235 -0.56 38.00 0.54
N SER A 236 -0.90 36.96 1.31
CA SER A 236 -0.07 35.77 1.51
C SER A 236 -0.54 34.56 0.71
N ARG A 237 0.43 33.75 0.26
CA ARG A 237 0.19 32.45 -0.39
C ARG A 237 0.59 31.33 0.55
N TYR A 238 -0.30 30.33 0.65
CA TYR A 238 -0.08 29.11 1.42
C TYR A 238 -0.19 27.93 0.50
N TYR A 239 0.69 26.98 0.65
CA TYR A 239 0.79 25.78 -0.16
C TYR A 239 0.37 24.59 0.67
N ALA A 240 -0.77 23.99 0.34
CA ALA A 240 -1.34 22.86 1.05
C ALA A 240 -1.04 21.55 0.33
N GLY A 241 -0.76 20.49 1.10
CA GLY A 241 -0.49 19.15 0.60
C GLY A 241 -0.19 18.18 1.73
N GLN A 242 0.17 16.96 1.37
CA GLN A 242 0.66 15.96 2.30
C GLN A 242 2.17 15.78 2.09
N LEU A 243 2.95 15.77 3.18
CA LEU A 243 4.38 15.50 3.11
C LEU A 243 4.59 14.03 2.74
N ALA A 244 5.13 13.79 1.55
CA ALA A 244 5.31 12.46 0.99
C ALA A 244 6.45 11.68 1.65
N SER A 245 7.52 12.38 2.05
CA SER A 245 8.69 11.79 2.70
C SER A 245 9.44 12.80 3.55
N GLY A 246 10.27 12.30 4.45
CA GLY A 246 11.21 13.10 5.27
C GLY A 246 10.55 13.97 6.32
N THR A 247 11.24 15.02 6.68
CA THR A 247 10.79 16.04 7.63
C THR A 247 11.06 17.42 7.06
N LEU A 248 10.09 18.32 7.15
CA LEU A 248 10.20 19.72 6.76
C LEU A 248 10.14 20.59 8.00
N ARG A 249 11.03 21.59 8.11
CA ARG A 249 11.12 22.49 9.26
C ARG A 249 11.00 23.95 8.86
N VAL A 250 10.49 24.78 9.75
CA VAL A 250 10.57 26.23 9.60
C VAL A 250 12.06 26.63 9.55
N GLY A 251 12.40 27.45 8.56
CA GLY A 251 13.79 27.86 8.29
C GLY A 251 14.52 26.98 7.27
N ASP A 252 13.96 25.83 6.85
CA ASP A 252 14.61 24.98 5.86
C ASP A 252 14.69 25.69 4.50
N PRO A 253 15.87 25.71 3.85
CA PRO A 253 16.01 26.16 2.49
C PRO A 253 15.42 25.11 1.54
N ILE A 254 14.53 25.54 0.65
CA ILE A 254 13.84 24.66 -0.31
C ILE A 254 14.05 25.12 -1.74
N THR A 255 13.93 24.16 -2.64
CA THR A 255 13.84 24.37 -4.08
C THR A 255 12.45 23.95 -4.56
N VAL A 256 11.84 24.80 -5.38
CA VAL A 256 10.57 24.53 -6.07
C VAL A 256 10.86 23.82 -7.39
N HIS A 257 10.43 22.60 -7.56
CA HIS A 257 10.58 21.85 -8.81
C HIS A 257 9.27 21.82 -9.61
N PRO A 258 9.33 21.91 -10.96
CA PRO A 258 10.50 21.85 -11.82
C PRO A 258 11.19 23.21 -12.06
N SER A 259 10.70 24.33 -11.52
CA SER A 259 11.19 25.68 -11.84
C SER A 259 12.65 25.95 -11.41
N GLY A 260 13.12 25.24 -10.38
CA GLY A 260 14.46 25.44 -9.79
C GLY A 260 14.59 26.69 -8.91
N ARG A 261 13.49 27.42 -8.67
CA ARG A 261 13.52 28.60 -7.79
C ARG A 261 13.69 28.18 -6.32
N THR A 262 14.44 28.94 -5.56
CA THR A 262 14.73 28.67 -4.16
C THR A 262 14.02 29.65 -3.24
N SER A 263 13.67 29.20 -2.05
CA SER A 263 13.12 30.01 -0.96
C SER A 263 13.41 29.32 0.38
N THR A 264 12.79 29.83 1.44
CA THR A 264 12.87 29.26 2.79
C THR A 264 11.46 29.03 3.31
N ILE A 265 11.25 27.98 4.08
CA ILE A 265 10.00 27.73 4.79
C ILE A 265 9.83 28.78 5.89
N ALA A 266 8.87 29.67 5.72
CA ALA A 266 8.59 30.75 6.67
C ALA A 266 7.62 30.33 7.80
N ALA A 267 6.70 29.41 7.50
CA ALA A 267 5.77 28.87 8.49
C ALA A 267 5.22 27.49 8.02
N LEU A 268 4.88 26.67 8.99
CA LEU A 268 4.18 25.40 8.82
C LEU A 268 2.95 25.36 9.72
N ASP A 269 1.88 24.78 9.23
CA ASP A 269 0.65 24.56 9.98
C ASP A 269 0.15 23.12 9.70
N VAL A 270 -0.19 22.41 10.77
CA VAL A 270 -0.78 21.07 10.72
C VAL A 270 -2.13 21.12 11.43
N LEU A 271 -3.21 20.83 10.70
CA LEU A 271 -4.59 20.84 11.20
C LEU A 271 -4.99 22.12 11.93
N GLY A 272 -4.57 23.29 11.44
CA GLY A 272 -4.88 24.60 12.02
C GLY A 272 -3.99 24.99 13.20
N THR A 273 -2.91 24.24 13.44
CA THR A 273 -1.94 24.54 14.52
C THR A 273 -0.57 24.80 13.92
N ALA A 274 0.03 25.94 14.26
CA ALA A 274 1.39 26.26 13.86
C ALA A 274 2.38 25.28 14.50
N VAL A 275 3.32 24.77 13.69
CA VAL A 275 4.35 23.82 14.12
C VAL A 275 5.73 24.24 13.62
N ASP A 276 6.77 23.85 14.34
CA ASP A 276 8.15 24.09 13.91
C ASP A 276 8.63 23.05 12.89
N ALA A 277 8.01 21.88 12.86
CA ALA A 277 8.34 20.79 11.96
C ALA A 277 7.12 19.93 11.62
N ALA A 278 7.08 19.38 10.38
CA ALA A 278 6.11 18.41 9.94
C ALA A 278 6.82 17.17 9.40
N ARG A 279 6.18 16.00 9.53
CA ARG A 279 6.74 14.68 9.17
C ARG A 279 5.98 14.03 8.02
N ALA A 280 6.63 13.09 7.37
CA ALA A 280 6.01 12.27 6.33
C ALA A 280 4.64 11.71 6.76
N GLY A 281 3.64 11.79 5.86
CA GLY A 281 2.26 11.39 6.10
C GLY A 281 1.36 12.48 6.68
N GLU A 282 1.91 13.58 7.21
CA GLU A 282 1.12 14.70 7.73
C GLU A 282 0.61 15.60 6.60
N SER A 283 -0.66 15.97 6.69
CA SER A 283 -1.26 17.01 5.84
C SER A 283 -0.96 18.37 6.45
N LEU A 284 -0.32 19.24 5.69
CA LEU A 284 0.15 20.51 6.17
C LEU A 284 -0.09 21.66 5.19
N THR A 285 0.02 22.87 5.70
CA THR A 285 0.11 24.10 4.93
C THR A 285 1.45 24.74 5.18
N ALA A 286 2.19 25.05 4.11
CA ALA A 286 3.47 25.73 4.17
C ALA A 286 3.36 27.16 3.61
N ARG A 287 4.07 28.10 4.20
CA ARG A 287 4.29 29.44 3.68
C ARG A 287 5.78 29.62 3.38
N LEU A 288 6.08 30.22 2.23
CA LEU A 288 7.45 30.54 1.82
C LEU A 288 7.79 31.98 2.22
N ALA A 289 9.08 32.24 2.40
CA ALA A 289 9.60 33.57 2.71
C ALA A 289 9.45 34.52 1.50
N ASP A 290 9.59 33.95 0.30
CA ASP A 290 9.50 34.72 -0.95
C ASP A 290 8.19 34.42 -1.67
N GLU A 291 7.66 35.42 -2.40
CA GLU A 291 6.53 35.25 -3.28
C GLU A 291 6.97 34.58 -4.59
N LEU A 292 6.88 33.27 -4.63
CA LEU A 292 7.17 32.47 -5.82
C LEU A 292 5.90 32.05 -6.53
N ASP A 293 6.00 31.90 -7.85
CA ASP A 293 4.94 31.27 -8.65
C ASP A 293 5.03 29.77 -8.51
N VAL A 294 4.30 29.25 -7.53
CA VAL A 294 4.17 27.82 -7.21
C VAL A 294 2.72 27.43 -7.45
N ALA A 295 2.52 26.33 -8.14
CA ALA A 295 1.22 25.83 -8.54
C ALA A 295 0.98 24.39 -8.04
N ARG A 296 -0.27 23.94 -8.14
CA ARG A 296 -0.58 22.51 -8.01
C ARG A 296 0.24 21.70 -9.01
N GLY A 297 0.88 20.65 -8.54
CA GLY A 297 1.75 19.78 -9.33
C GLY A 297 3.23 20.10 -9.21
N ASP A 298 3.60 21.21 -8.58
CA ASP A 298 4.98 21.49 -8.21
C ASP A 298 5.34 20.71 -6.94
N LEU A 299 6.64 20.51 -6.75
CA LEU A 299 7.18 19.80 -5.59
C LEU A 299 8.20 20.68 -4.88
N LEU A 300 8.02 20.85 -3.56
CA LEU A 300 9.02 21.48 -2.71
C LEU A 300 9.94 20.40 -2.14
N ALA A 301 11.24 20.59 -2.32
CA ALA A 301 12.27 19.69 -1.79
C ALA A 301 13.38 20.52 -1.13
N PRO A 302 14.12 19.96 -0.14
CA PRO A 302 15.28 20.63 0.42
C PRO A 302 16.27 21.05 -0.67
N SER A 303 16.87 22.24 -0.54
CA SER A 303 17.91 22.72 -1.47
C SER A 303 19.24 22.01 -1.28
N THR A 304 19.39 21.24 -0.20
CA THR A 304 20.59 20.46 0.13
C THR A 304 20.24 18.96 0.19
N GLY A 305 21.21 18.12 -0.13
CA GLY A 305 21.01 16.66 -0.16
C GLY A 305 20.47 16.14 -1.50
N PRO A 306 19.93 14.92 -1.55
CA PRO A 306 19.43 14.30 -2.77
C PRO A 306 18.26 15.05 -3.37
N ALA A 307 18.45 15.61 -4.57
CA ALA A 307 17.40 16.28 -5.33
C ALA A 307 16.54 15.26 -6.10
N PRO A 308 15.23 15.50 -6.30
CA PRO A 308 14.41 14.71 -7.19
C PRO A 308 14.87 14.91 -8.66
N SER A 309 14.63 13.91 -9.50
CA SER A 309 14.91 14.00 -10.93
C SER A 309 13.84 14.80 -11.64
N VAL A 310 14.25 15.73 -12.51
CA VAL A 310 13.36 16.49 -13.38
C VAL A 310 13.54 15.98 -14.81
N THR A 311 12.60 15.24 -15.34
CA THR A 311 12.77 14.54 -16.61
C THR A 311 11.48 14.52 -17.44
N ARG A 312 11.62 14.31 -18.75
CA ARG A 312 10.52 14.01 -19.66
C ARG A 312 10.48 12.53 -20.06
N ASP A 313 11.52 11.78 -19.73
CA ASP A 313 11.61 10.35 -20.03
C ASP A 313 11.44 9.59 -18.72
N ILE A 314 10.29 8.91 -18.57
CA ILE A 314 9.98 8.06 -17.45
C ILE A 314 10.18 6.62 -17.86
N ARG A 315 11.00 5.92 -17.10
CA ARG A 315 11.17 4.47 -17.19
C ARG A 315 10.62 3.86 -15.92
N GLY A 316 10.07 2.66 -16.01
CA GLY A 316 9.63 1.99 -14.80
C GLY A 316 8.97 0.66 -15.06
N ALA A 317 8.91 -0.13 -14.00
CA ALA A 317 8.12 -1.33 -13.94
C ALA A 317 6.63 -0.96 -13.87
N VAL A 318 5.78 -1.77 -14.48
CA VAL A 318 4.34 -1.50 -14.57
C VAL A 318 3.51 -2.76 -14.36
N CYS A 319 2.29 -2.56 -13.84
CA CYS A 319 1.22 -3.53 -13.87
C CYS A 319 0.08 -2.95 -14.72
N HIS A 320 -0.26 -3.61 -15.83
CA HIS A 320 -1.37 -3.17 -16.68
C HIS A 320 -2.69 -3.68 -16.10
N LEU A 321 -3.70 -2.79 -16.01
CA LEU A 321 -4.93 -3.03 -15.24
C LEU A 321 -6.21 -2.98 -16.10
N ALA A 322 -6.11 -2.49 -17.33
CA ALA A 322 -7.26 -2.34 -18.23
C ALA A 322 -7.40 -3.55 -19.14
N ASP A 323 -8.62 -3.79 -19.61
CA ASP A 323 -8.91 -4.88 -20.57
C ASP A 323 -8.30 -4.57 -21.94
N GLU A 324 -8.29 -3.30 -22.35
CA GLU A 324 -7.64 -2.88 -23.59
C GLU A 324 -6.12 -2.89 -23.44
N PRO A 325 -5.38 -3.53 -24.37
CA PRO A 325 -3.93 -3.61 -24.26
C PRO A 325 -3.22 -2.27 -24.30
N LEU A 326 -2.17 -2.09 -23.52
CA LEU A 326 -1.21 -1.00 -23.67
C LEU A 326 -0.24 -1.32 -24.80
N VAL A 327 -0.10 -0.41 -25.77
CA VAL A 327 0.74 -0.61 -26.96
C VAL A 327 1.73 0.54 -27.18
N VAL A 328 2.82 0.27 -27.90
CA VAL A 328 3.79 1.30 -28.29
C VAL A 328 3.13 2.34 -29.20
N GLY A 329 3.43 3.62 -28.97
CA GLY A 329 2.82 4.74 -29.69
C GLY A 329 1.50 5.25 -29.10
N GLN A 330 0.92 4.52 -28.14
CA GLN A 330 -0.32 4.96 -27.49
C GLN A 330 -0.14 6.29 -26.75
N ARG A 331 -1.10 7.17 -26.88
CA ARG A 331 -1.18 8.43 -26.12
C ARG A 331 -1.96 8.18 -24.84
N VAL A 332 -1.40 8.61 -23.72
CA VAL A 332 -1.95 8.45 -22.39
C VAL A 332 -1.81 9.72 -21.58
N LEU A 333 -2.52 9.83 -20.46
CA LEU A 333 -2.21 10.81 -19.42
C LEU A 333 -1.37 10.11 -18.36
N LEU A 334 -0.24 10.70 -18.00
CA LEU A 334 0.55 10.28 -16.85
C LEU A 334 0.13 11.15 -15.67
N ARG A 335 -0.39 10.51 -14.62
CA ARG A 335 -0.64 11.12 -13.31
C ARG A 335 0.46 10.74 -12.35
N HIS A 336 1.11 11.74 -11.81
CA HIS A 336 2.18 11.57 -10.84
C HIS A 336 1.96 12.57 -9.70
N THR A 337 1.90 12.10 -8.47
CA THR A 337 1.56 12.90 -7.29
C THR A 337 0.31 13.78 -7.54
N THR A 338 0.46 15.09 -7.60
CA THR A 338 -0.62 16.06 -7.83
C THR A 338 -0.67 16.60 -9.26
N ARG A 339 0.23 16.14 -10.15
CA ARG A 339 0.36 16.57 -11.55
C ARG A 339 -0.17 15.53 -12.53
N THR A 340 -0.79 16.00 -13.62
CA THR A 340 -1.19 15.15 -14.75
C THR A 340 -0.66 15.77 -16.03
N VAL A 341 0.08 14.98 -16.82
CA VAL A 341 0.68 15.44 -18.09
C VAL A 341 0.37 14.45 -19.21
N LYS A 342 0.36 14.94 -20.45
CA LYS A 342 0.25 14.09 -21.65
C LYS A 342 1.54 13.31 -21.82
N ALA A 343 1.43 12.02 -22.17
CA ALA A 343 2.55 11.15 -22.44
C ALA A 343 2.29 10.24 -23.65
N ILE A 344 3.36 9.68 -24.19
CA ILE A 344 3.31 8.66 -25.22
C ILE A 344 4.17 7.46 -24.80
N VAL A 345 3.68 6.26 -25.02
CA VAL A 345 4.41 5.01 -24.80
C VAL A 345 5.48 4.89 -25.89
N ARG A 346 6.75 4.89 -25.51
CA ARG A 346 7.89 4.82 -26.44
C ARG A 346 8.34 3.38 -26.67
N SER A 347 8.35 2.59 -25.62
CA SER A 347 8.65 1.18 -25.72
C SER A 347 8.02 0.40 -24.55
N LEU A 348 7.79 -0.87 -24.79
CA LEU A 348 7.50 -1.88 -23.80
C LEU A 348 8.65 -2.86 -23.87
N ALA A 349 9.40 -3.06 -22.77
CA ALA A 349 10.51 -4.00 -22.77
C ALA A 349 9.95 -5.42 -22.97
N ASP A 350 10.59 -6.18 -23.87
CA ASP A 350 10.30 -7.60 -24.12
C ASP A 350 8.87 -7.96 -24.57
N ALA A 351 8.05 -6.96 -24.94
CA ALA A 351 6.67 -7.17 -25.35
C ALA A 351 6.21 -6.15 -26.41
N ASP A 352 5.38 -6.56 -27.34
CA ASP A 352 4.71 -5.65 -28.28
C ASP A 352 3.52 -4.95 -27.64
N ARG A 353 2.94 -5.56 -26.62
CA ARG A 353 1.78 -5.06 -25.87
C ARG A 353 1.74 -5.66 -24.46
N LEU A 354 1.09 -4.97 -23.54
CA LEU A 354 0.71 -5.52 -22.23
C LEU A 354 -0.81 -5.66 -22.17
N THR A 355 -1.26 -6.83 -21.78
CA THR A 355 -2.69 -7.15 -21.56
C THR A 355 -3.03 -7.07 -20.06
N ALA A 356 -4.31 -7.20 -19.74
CA ALA A 356 -4.79 -7.11 -18.36
C ALA A 356 -3.99 -8.03 -17.40
N ASN A 357 -3.51 -7.45 -16.32
CA ASN A 357 -2.71 -8.09 -15.27
C ASN A 357 -1.26 -8.45 -15.66
N ASP A 358 -0.80 -8.05 -16.85
CA ASP A 358 0.59 -8.22 -17.21
C ASP A 358 1.49 -7.28 -16.40
N LEU A 359 2.64 -7.83 -16.00
CA LEU A 359 3.76 -7.10 -15.43
C LEU A 359 4.79 -6.87 -16.52
N GLY A 360 5.37 -5.69 -16.60
CA GLY A 360 6.37 -5.38 -17.62
C GLY A 360 7.11 -4.08 -17.31
N HIS A 361 7.91 -3.61 -18.28
CA HIS A 361 8.60 -2.33 -18.17
C HIS A 361 8.17 -1.41 -19.32
N VAL A 362 8.05 -0.12 -19.01
CA VAL A 362 7.66 0.90 -19.96
C VAL A 362 8.68 2.04 -20.02
N VAL A 363 8.84 2.59 -21.22
CA VAL A 363 9.49 3.90 -21.42
C VAL A 363 8.45 4.87 -21.97
N LEU A 364 8.27 5.96 -21.27
CA LEU A 364 7.31 7.02 -21.59
C LEU A 364 8.04 8.31 -21.94
N ARG A 365 7.49 9.07 -22.88
CA ARG A 365 7.88 10.46 -23.13
C ARG A 365 6.74 11.38 -22.77
N THR A 366 6.96 12.27 -21.82
CA THR A 366 5.98 13.27 -21.37
C THR A 366 6.09 14.57 -22.16
N ALA A 367 4.96 15.27 -22.33
CA ALA A 367 4.92 16.57 -22.99
C ALA A 367 5.59 17.68 -22.16
N GLU A 368 5.54 17.55 -20.84
CA GLU A 368 6.14 18.48 -19.88
C GLU A 368 7.07 17.72 -18.92
N PRO A 369 8.06 18.39 -18.30
CA PRO A 369 8.88 17.75 -17.29
C PRO A 369 8.06 17.27 -16.09
N VAL A 370 8.41 16.11 -15.58
CA VAL A 370 7.87 15.52 -14.34
C VAL A 370 8.97 15.45 -13.31
N VAL A 371 8.63 15.72 -12.07
CA VAL A 371 9.55 15.67 -10.93
C VAL A 371 9.36 14.33 -10.24
N VAL A 372 10.34 13.43 -10.33
CA VAL A 372 10.19 12.04 -9.92
C VAL A 372 11.40 11.56 -9.12
N ASP A 373 11.16 10.71 -8.14
CA ASP A 373 12.19 9.94 -7.43
C ASP A 373 12.19 8.49 -7.92
N ASP A 374 13.26 7.74 -7.63
CA ASP A 374 13.26 6.29 -7.81
C ASP A 374 12.26 5.67 -6.82
N TYR A 375 11.38 4.79 -7.33
CA TYR A 375 10.37 4.14 -6.51
C TYR A 375 10.98 3.29 -5.37
N ALA A 376 12.18 2.78 -5.58
CA ALA A 376 12.91 2.03 -4.56
C ALA A 376 13.32 2.89 -3.36
N GLU A 377 13.52 4.19 -3.58
CA GLU A 377 13.95 5.13 -2.55
C GLU A 377 12.74 5.81 -1.90
N ILE A 378 11.85 6.36 -2.72
CA ILE A 378 10.65 7.06 -2.23
C ILE A 378 9.42 6.60 -3.01
N ARG A 379 8.70 5.62 -2.46
CA ARG A 379 7.53 5.00 -3.13
C ARG A 379 6.50 6.03 -3.59
N TRP A 380 6.20 7.04 -2.78
CA TRP A 380 5.14 7.99 -3.08
C TRP A 380 5.44 8.88 -4.28
N THR A 381 6.65 9.43 -4.36
CA THR A 381 7.10 10.29 -5.46
C THR A 381 7.77 9.52 -6.60
N GLY A 382 7.88 8.18 -6.46
CA GLY A 382 8.28 7.27 -7.52
C GLY A 382 7.10 6.57 -8.22
N ALA A 383 5.89 6.64 -7.67
CA ALA A 383 4.71 6.01 -8.25
C ALA A 383 4.04 6.89 -9.31
N PHE A 384 3.49 6.28 -10.36
CA PHE A 384 2.68 6.97 -11.36
C PHE A 384 1.52 6.09 -11.85
N LEU A 385 0.51 6.73 -12.44
CA LEU A 385 -0.58 6.06 -13.12
C LEU A 385 -0.63 6.50 -14.58
N LEU A 386 -0.94 5.58 -15.47
CA LEU A 386 -1.35 5.90 -16.84
C LEU A 386 -2.87 5.87 -16.92
N LEU A 387 -3.43 6.92 -17.46
CA LEU A 387 -4.88 7.09 -17.59
C LEU A 387 -5.26 7.20 -19.06
N ASP A 388 -6.46 6.76 -19.37
CA ASP A 388 -7.08 7.03 -20.66
C ASP A 388 -7.32 8.54 -20.82
N PRO A 389 -6.92 9.14 -21.95
CA PRO A 389 -7.14 10.58 -22.20
C PRO A 389 -8.61 10.96 -22.38
N ALA A 390 -9.50 10.03 -22.73
CA ALA A 390 -10.89 10.31 -23.03
C ALA A 390 -11.75 10.43 -21.77
N ASP A 391 -11.57 9.52 -20.82
CA ASP A 391 -12.44 9.43 -19.63
C ASP A 391 -11.69 9.43 -18.29
N GLY A 392 -10.35 9.36 -18.32
CA GLY A 392 -9.52 9.34 -17.12
C GLY A 392 -9.46 7.97 -16.42
N THR A 393 -9.96 6.90 -17.04
CA THR A 393 -9.87 5.54 -16.52
C THR A 393 -8.41 5.13 -16.31
N THR A 394 -8.12 4.48 -15.19
CA THR A 394 -6.78 3.98 -14.93
C THR A 394 -6.46 2.76 -15.80
N LEU A 395 -5.44 2.91 -16.65
CA LEU A 395 -4.95 1.85 -17.53
C LEU A 395 -3.85 1.02 -16.88
N THR A 396 -2.91 1.69 -16.18
CA THR A 396 -1.67 1.06 -15.72
C THR A 396 -1.18 1.72 -14.45
N ALA A 397 -0.71 0.94 -13.50
CA ALA A 397 0.06 1.42 -12.35
C ALA A 397 1.55 1.23 -12.63
N GLY A 398 2.37 2.24 -12.29
CA GLY A 398 3.80 2.24 -12.59
C GLY A 398 4.66 2.72 -11.44
N MET A 399 5.88 2.18 -11.40
CA MET A 399 6.94 2.43 -10.44
C MET A 399 8.16 2.92 -11.21
N ALA A 400 8.51 4.19 -11.02
CA ALA A 400 9.62 4.81 -11.74
C ALA A 400 10.98 4.24 -11.31
N GLU A 401 11.82 4.01 -12.29
CA GLU A 401 13.19 3.55 -12.14
C GLU A 401 14.11 4.61 -12.74
N LEU A 402 14.95 5.19 -11.92
CA LEU A 402 15.92 6.17 -12.37
C LEU A 402 17.25 5.48 -12.74
N PRO A 403 17.93 5.90 -13.81
CA PRO A 403 19.26 5.40 -14.11
C PRO A 403 20.18 5.74 -12.94
N ARG A 404 20.86 4.72 -12.44
CA ARG A 404 21.90 4.85 -11.42
C ARG A 404 23.18 5.39 -11.99
#